data_af03b7eeb6450fa69dbf143f49d58013
#
_entry.id   af03b7eeb6450fa69dbf143f49d58013
#
_cell.length_a   1.000
_cell.length_b   1.000
_cell.length_c   1.000
_cell.angle_alpha   90.00
_cell.angle_beta   90.00
_cell.angle_gamma   90.00
#
_symmetry.space_group_name_H-M   'P 1'
#
loop_
_entity.id
_entity.type
_entity.pdbx_description
1 polymer ?
#
loop_
_entity_poly.entity_id
_entity_poly.type
_entity_poly.pdbx_seq_one_letter_code
_entity_poly.pdbx_strand_id
1 'polypeptide(L)'
;LHGDLLAHVIGYVGRTDENDVERYGKDHVLFPHTGRTGIERYYDELLRGKIGYEQVETNVEGRALRSIGMVPAQAGTDLRLGIDLELQRAMVMAFGDQTGAAIAVDPRTGEILAMVSLPSFDPNLFVNGISNADYRRLMDDPSRPLFNRLVLGGVAPGSTIKPMLALAGLALRSTRAN
;
A
#
# COMPACT_ATOMS: atom_id res chain seq x y z
N LEU A 1 11.56 -2.04 -7.04
CA LEU A 1 12.68 -1.13 -7.27
C LEU A 1 13.29 -0.60 -5.97
N HIS A 2 12.51 -0.36 -4.93
CA HIS A 2 12.95 0.25 -3.67
C HIS A 2 12.86 -0.71 -2.46
N GLY A 3 12.55 -1.98 -2.69
CA GLY A 3 12.52 -3.05 -1.68
C GLY A 3 11.71 -2.66 -0.44
N ASP A 4 12.32 -2.83 0.72
CA ASP A 4 11.76 -2.55 2.04
C ASP A 4 11.54 -1.06 2.35
N LEU A 5 12.21 -0.16 1.62
CA LEU A 5 12.18 1.29 1.86
C LEU A 5 10.76 1.88 1.87
N LEU A 6 9.88 1.35 1.02
CA LEU A 6 8.51 1.84 0.82
C LEU A 6 7.43 0.79 1.11
N ALA A 7 7.78 -0.37 1.66
CA ALA A 7 6.85 -1.48 1.84
C ALA A 7 5.58 -1.10 2.62
N HIS A 8 5.72 -0.30 3.67
CA HIS A 8 4.60 0.15 4.49
C HIS A 8 3.76 1.27 3.86
N VAL A 9 4.26 1.94 2.82
CA VAL A 9 3.56 2.99 2.07
C VAL A 9 2.86 2.37 0.87
N ILE A 10 3.64 1.78 -0.04
CA ILE A 10 3.15 1.18 -1.28
C ILE A 10 2.33 -0.06 -0.97
N GLY A 11 2.77 -0.86 0.00
CA GLY A 11 2.19 -2.17 0.27
C GLY A 11 2.76 -3.23 -0.67
N TYR A 12 1.97 -4.26 -0.91
CA TYR A 12 2.32 -5.34 -1.82
C TYR A 12 1.11 -5.89 -2.54
N VAL A 13 1.36 -6.53 -3.67
CA VAL A 13 0.38 -7.33 -4.41
C VAL A 13 0.56 -8.81 -4.08
N GLY A 14 -0.50 -9.57 -4.15
CA GLY A 14 -0.49 -11.00 -4.02
C GLY A 14 -1.34 -11.65 -5.11
N ARG A 15 -1.27 -12.96 -5.25
CA ARG A 15 -2.12 -13.69 -6.20
C ARG A 15 -3.59 -13.42 -5.91
N THR A 16 -4.37 -13.22 -6.96
CA THR A 16 -5.83 -13.08 -6.88
C THR A 16 -6.44 -14.36 -6.32
N ASP A 17 -7.38 -14.21 -5.39
CA ASP A 17 -8.09 -15.31 -4.75
C ASP A 17 -9.63 -15.17 -4.87
N GLU A 18 -10.38 -16.12 -4.34
CA GLU A 18 -11.85 -16.16 -4.41
C GLU A 18 -12.49 -14.94 -3.71
N ASN A 19 -11.91 -14.45 -2.61
CA ASN A 19 -12.44 -13.29 -1.90
C ASN A 19 -12.30 -12.01 -2.74
N ASP A 20 -11.23 -11.94 -3.56
CA ASP A 20 -11.04 -10.81 -4.49
C ASP A 20 -12.13 -10.83 -5.57
N VAL A 21 -12.45 -12.01 -6.09
CA VAL A 21 -13.51 -12.18 -7.10
C VAL A 21 -14.89 -11.83 -6.52
N GLU A 22 -15.17 -12.19 -5.26
CA GLU A 22 -16.39 -11.78 -4.57
C GLU A 22 -16.46 -10.26 -4.39
N ARG A 23 -15.35 -9.63 -4.06
CA ARG A 23 -15.27 -8.19 -3.77
C ARG A 23 -15.32 -7.32 -5.02
N TYR A 24 -14.60 -7.69 -6.07
CA TYR A 24 -14.39 -6.88 -7.28
C TYR A 24 -15.16 -7.36 -8.51
N GLY A 25 -15.82 -8.53 -8.42
CA GLY A 25 -16.60 -9.14 -9.50
C GLY A 25 -15.85 -10.24 -10.25
N LYS A 26 -16.62 -11.02 -11.02
CA LYS A 26 -16.12 -12.25 -11.68
C LYS A 26 -14.97 -12.01 -12.66
N ASP A 27 -14.94 -10.86 -13.31
CA ASP A 27 -13.88 -10.52 -14.27
C ASP A 27 -12.54 -10.30 -13.59
N HIS A 28 -12.53 -10.11 -12.26
CA HIS A 28 -11.30 -9.94 -11.48
C HIS A 28 -10.41 -11.19 -11.49
N VAL A 29 -10.97 -12.38 -11.70
CA VAL A 29 -10.19 -13.64 -11.84
C VAL A 29 -9.18 -13.59 -13.00
N LEU A 30 -9.41 -12.72 -13.98
CA LEU A 30 -8.52 -12.55 -15.13
C LEU A 30 -7.23 -11.79 -14.77
N PHE A 31 -7.19 -11.10 -13.63
CA PHE A 31 -6.00 -10.43 -13.14
C PHE A 31 -5.21 -11.39 -12.24
N PRO A 32 -3.92 -11.62 -12.55
CA PRO A 32 -3.12 -12.61 -11.79
C PRO A 32 -2.79 -12.13 -10.37
N HIS A 33 -2.81 -10.83 -10.12
CA HIS A 33 -2.44 -10.20 -8.86
C HIS A 33 -3.46 -9.15 -8.44
N THR A 34 -3.60 -8.98 -7.12
CA THR A 34 -4.46 -7.98 -6.47
C THR A 34 -3.67 -7.27 -5.37
N GLY A 35 -3.89 -5.99 -5.19
CA GLY A 35 -3.31 -5.21 -4.10
C GLY A 35 -3.78 -5.70 -2.72
N ARG A 36 -2.84 -6.05 -1.83
CA ARG A 36 -3.13 -6.60 -0.50
C ARG A 36 -3.10 -5.56 0.61
N THR A 37 -2.17 -4.63 0.52
CA THR A 37 -2.00 -3.58 1.54
C THR A 37 -1.57 -2.26 0.88
N GLY A 38 -1.59 -1.17 1.64
CA GLY A 38 -1.05 0.12 1.23
C GLY A 38 -1.75 0.72 0.02
N ILE A 39 -0.98 1.46 -0.77
CA ILE A 39 -1.42 2.12 -2.00
C ILE A 39 -1.87 1.10 -3.04
N GLU A 40 -1.17 -0.03 -3.16
CA GLU A 40 -1.53 -1.12 -4.07
C GLU A 40 -2.97 -1.61 -3.83
N ARG A 41 -3.38 -1.71 -2.58
CA ARG A 41 -4.76 -2.12 -2.25
C ARG A 41 -5.77 -1.00 -2.45
N TYR A 42 -5.42 0.21 -2.04
CA TYR A 42 -6.37 1.32 -2.06
C TYR A 42 -6.69 1.78 -3.48
N TYR A 43 -5.68 1.78 -4.35
CA TYR A 43 -5.81 2.20 -5.75
C TYR A 43 -5.77 1.03 -6.74
N ASP A 44 -6.04 -0.20 -6.30
CA ASP A 44 -5.97 -1.41 -7.13
C ASP A 44 -6.74 -1.25 -8.44
N GLU A 45 -7.96 -0.75 -8.42
CA GLU A 45 -8.78 -0.55 -9.62
C GLU A 45 -8.17 0.44 -10.63
N LEU A 46 -7.48 1.47 -10.14
CA LEU A 46 -6.80 2.45 -11.00
C LEU A 46 -5.50 1.90 -11.56
N LEU A 47 -4.75 1.16 -10.74
CA LEU A 47 -3.42 0.65 -11.09
C LEU A 47 -3.47 -0.53 -12.06
N ARG A 48 -4.46 -1.42 -11.94
CA ARG A 48 -4.52 -2.66 -12.74
C ARG A 48 -4.98 -2.44 -14.18
N GLY A 49 -5.67 -1.34 -14.50
CA GLY A 49 -6.20 -1.08 -15.83
C GLY A 49 -7.39 -1.97 -16.24
N LYS A 50 -7.54 -2.21 -17.54
CA LYS A 50 -8.61 -3.04 -18.10
C LYS A 50 -8.05 -4.09 -19.04
N ILE A 51 -8.57 -5.30 -18.93
CA ILE A 51 -8.19 -6.42 -19.79
C ILE A 51 -8.78 -6.22 -21.18
N GLY A 52 -7.95 -6.45 -22.20
CA GLY A 52 -8.43 -6.59 -23.56
C GLY A 52 -8.83 -8.03 -23.86
N TYR A 53 -9.66 -8.22 -24.86
CA TYR A 53 -10.06 -9.54 -25.33
C TYR A 53 -10.22 -9.55 -26.84
N GLU A 54 -10.00 -10.72 -27.42
CA GLU A 54 -10.22 -10.99 -28.81
C GLU A 54 -11.33 -12.02 -28.96
N GLN A 55 -12.34 -11.69 -29.76
CA GLN A 55 -13.39 -12.61 -30.18
C GLN A 55 -12.93 -13.37 -31.42
N VAL A 56 -12.88 -14.71 -31.31
CA VAL A 56 -12.50 -15.58 -32.39
C VAL A 56 -13.63 -16.53 -32.72
N GLU A 57 -13.87 -16.74 -34.02
CA GLU A 57 -14.73 -17.80 -34.49
C GLU A 57 -13.97 -19.13 -34.42
N THR A 58 -14.58 -20.17 -33.85
CA THR A 58 -13.95 -21.48 -33.72
C THR A 58 -14.74 -22.53 -34.47
N ASN A 59 -14.06 -23.55 -34.99
CA ASN A 59 -14.71 -24.75 -35.56
C ASN A 59 -15.18 -25.69 -34.41
N VAL A 60 -15.83 -26.79 -34.78
CA VAL A 60 -16.34 -27.79 -33.82
C VAL A 60 -15.23 -28.45 -32.97
N GLU A 61 -13.99 -28.37 -33.40
CA GLU A 61 -12.81 -28.88 -32.70
C GLU A 61 -12.14 -27.84 -31.78
N GLY A 62 -12.73 -26.61 -31.68
CA GLY A 62 -12.22 -25.53 -30.84
C GLY A 62 -11.04 -24.75 -31.44
N ARG A 63 -10.68 -24.99 -32.71
CA ARG A 63 -9.61 -24.24 -33.42
C ARG A 63 -10.11 -22.88 -33.88
N ALA A 64 -9.36 -21.83 -33.58
CA ALA A 64 -9.63 -20.48 -34.05
C ALA A 64 -9.57 -20.42 -35.60
N LEU A 65 -10.63 -19.94 -36.23
CA LEU A 65 -10.73 -19.78 -37.67
C LEU A 65 -10.42 -18.35 -38.11
N ARG A 66 -11.01 -17.39 -37.45
CA ARG A 66 -10.79 -15.97 -37.71
C ARG A 66 -11.11 -15.11 -36.51
N SER A 67 -10.49 -13.95 -36.46
CA SER A 67 -10.87 -12.88 -35.50
C SER A 67 -12.13 -12.18 -35.98
N ILE A 68 -13.12 -12.02 -35.10
CA ILE A 68 -14.37 -11.32 -35.36
C ILE A 68 -14.28 -9.90 -34.83
N GLY A 69 -13.57 -9.69 -33.73
CA GLY A 69 -13.39 -8.39 -33.10
C GLY A 69 -12.33 -8.43 -32.01
N MET A 70 -11.72 -7.29 -31.75
CA MET A 70 -10.71 -7.11 -30.71
C MET A 70 -11.01 -5.85 -29.89
N VAL A 71 -10.99 -5.99 -28.58
CA VAL A 71 -10.98 -4.86 -27.64
C VAL A 71 -9.58 -4.78 -27.03
N PRO A 72 -8.83 -3.72 -27.28
CA PRO A 72 -7.47 -3.61 -26.76
C PRO A 72 -7.45 -3.47 -25.23
N ALA A 73 -6.43 -4.01 -24.59
CA ALA A 73 -6.16 -3.78 -23.17
C ALA A 73 -5.85 -2.30 -22.93
N GLN A 74 -6.29 -1.79 -21.80
CA GLN A 74 -5.97 -0.43 -21.34
C GLN A 74 -5.05 -0.52 -20.13
N ALA A 75 -3.90 0.15 -20.20
CA ALA A 75 -2.99 0.26 -19.07
C ALA A 75 -3.67 0.95 -17.87
N GLY A 76 -3.23 0.62 -16.67
CA GLY A 76 -3.64 1.34 -15.48
C GLY A 76 -3.11 2.78 -15.47
N THR A 77 -3.59 3.53 -14.51
CA THR A 77 -3.20 4.93 -14.32
C THR A 77 -1.96 5.02 -13.44
N ASP A 78 -0.98 5.81 -13.86
CA ASP A 78 0.18 6.13 -13.03
C ASP A 78 -0.25 6.99 -11.82
N LEU A 79 0.26 6.64 -10.64
CA LEU A 79 0.07 7.42 -9.42
C LEU A 79 1.35 8.16 -9.08
N ARG A 80 1.25 9.49 -8.94
CA ARG A 80 2.33 10.31 -8.43
C ARG A 80 2.10 10.57 -6.94
N LEU A 81 3.08 10.18 -6.12
CA LEU A 81 3.06 10.37 -4.68
C LEU A 81 3.89 11.61 -4.32
N GLY A 82 3.54 12.24 -3.19
CA GLY A 82 4.32 13.33 -2.60
C GLY A 82 5.62 12.87 -1.91
N ILE A 83 5.88 11.56 -1.87
CA ILE A 83 7.06 11.02 -1.18
C ILE A 83 8.34 11.43 -1.88
N ASP A 84 9.22 12.09 -1.13
CA ASP A 84 10.60 12.36 -1.50
C ASP A 84 11.47 11.16 -1.11
N LEU A 85 12.04 10.49 -2.11
CA LEU A 85 12.83 9.28 -1.88
C LEU A 85 14.14 9.53 -1.14
N GLU A 86 14.75 10.68 -1.32
CA GLU A 86 15.99 11.04 -0.63
C GLU A 86 15.70 11.30 0.85
N LEU A 87 14.62 12.03 1.15
CA LEU A 87 14.18 12.24 2.52
C LEU A 87 13.76 10.92 3.18
N GLN A 88 13.04 10.06 2.47
CA GLN A 88 12.65 8.73 2.95
C GLN A 88 13.87 7.89 3.33
N ARG A 89 14.91 7.86 2.48
CA ARG A 89 16.17 7.17 2.75
C ARG A 89 16.90 7.76 3.95
N ALA A 90 17.02 9.08 4.00
CA ALA A 90 17.66 9.76 5.10
C ALA A 90 16.99 9.46 6.44
N MET A 91 15.66 9.44 6.47
CA MET A 91 14.90 9.07 7.67
C MET A 91 15.14 7.62 8.07
N VAL A 92 15.10 6.66 7.13
CA VAL A 92 15.40 5.24 7.44
C VAL A 92 16.83 5.10 7.98
N MET A 93 17.80 5.77 7.37
CA MET A 93 19.20 5.75 7.84
C MET A 93 19.36 6.35 9.24
N ALA A 94 18.62 7.41 9.55
CA ALA A 94 18.65 8.05 10.87
C ALA A 94 18.10 7.16 11.98
N PHE A 95 17.19 6.23 11.68
CA PHE A 95 16.71 5.24 12.64
C PHE A 95 17.79 4.22 12.99
N GLY A 96 18.71 3.88 12.08
CA GLY A 96 19.64 2.77 12.27
C GLY A 96 18.91 1.48 12.63
N ASP A 97 19.30 0.84 13.74
CA ASP A 97 18.68 -0.40 14.24
C ASP A 97 17.45 -0.16 15.15
N GLN A 98 16.97 1.07 15.24
CA GLN A 98 15.85 1.41 16.11
C GLN A 98 14.51 0.97 15.51
N THR A 99 13.64 0.44 16.38
CA THR A 99 12.24 0.16 16.04
C THR A 99 11.39 1.39 16.27
N GLY A 100 10.59 1.78 15.29
CA GLY A 100 9.73 2.94 15.45
C GLY A 100 9.04 3.38 14.15
N ALA A 101 8.46 4.56 14.21
CA ALA A 101 7.82 5.19 13.06
C ALA A 101 8.07 6.69 13.06
N ALA A 102 8.16 7.26 11.87
CA ALA A 102 8.25 8.70 11.67
C ALA A 102 7.56 9.12 10.37
N ILE A 103 7.02 10.32 10.37
CA ILE A 103 6.38 10.94 9.23
C ILE A 103 6.89 12.36 9.06
N ALA A 104 7.20 12.75 7.83
CA ALA A 104 7.52 14.12 7.48
C ALA A 104 6.39 14.70 6.62
N VAL A 105 5.90 15.88 7.02
CA VAL A 105 4.78 16.56 6.36
C VAL A 105 5.19 17.99 6.05
N ASP A 106 4.89 18.48 4.85
CA ASP A 106 5.00 19.91 4.55
C ASP A 106 3.89 20.66 5.30
N PRO A 107 4.23 21.55 6.26
CA PRO A 107 3.21 22.23 7.06
C PRO A 107 2.35 23.22 6.28
N ARG A 108 2.78 23.61 5.08
CA ARG A 108 2.06 24.56 4.23
C ARG A 108 0.99 23.88 3.38
N THR A 109 1.27 22.66 2.89
CA THR A 109 0.40 21.93 1.96
C THR A 109 -0.30 20.76 2.62
N GLY A 110 0.25 20.21 3.72
CA GLY A 110 -0.17 18.96 4.33
C GLY A 110 0.31 17.72 3.58
N GLU A 111 1.16 17.89 2.56
CA GLU A 111 1.69 16.78 1.76
C GLU A 111 2.67 15.93 2.57
N ILE A 112 2.51 14.61 2.49
CA ILE A 112 3.39 13.65 3.15
C ILE A 112 4.64 13.47 2.29
N LEU A 113 5.78 13.93 2.79
CA LEU A 113 7.06 13.86 2.11
C LEU A 113 7.84 12.59 2.42
N ALA A 114 7.67 12.03 3.60
CA ALA A 114 8.25 10.74 3.96
C ALA A 114 7.40 10.04 5.04
N MET A 115 7.41 8.70 5.02
CA MET A 115 6.59 7.88 5.89
C MET A 115 7.32 6.56 6.20
N VAL A 116 7.90 6.44 7.38
CA VAL A 116 8.80 5.37 7.80
C VAL A 116 8.20 4.56 8.94
N SER A 117 8.14 3.24 8.77
CA SER A 117 7.80 2.28 9.84
C SER A 117 8.86 1.18 9.84
N LEU A 118 9.59 1.03 10.95
CA LEU A 118 10.71 0.11 11.07
C LEU A 118 10.57 -0.86 12.27
N PRO A 119 11.14 -2.08 12.13
CA PRO A 119 11.71 -2.62 10.91
C PRO A 119 10.67 -2.81 9.81
N SER A 120 11.14 -2.91 8.58
CA SER A 120 10.33 -3.14 7.38
C SER A 120 10.54 -4.55 6.82
N PHE A 121 9.96 -4.87 5.69
CA PHE A 121 10.03 -6.17 5.05
C PHE A 121 10.14 -6.02 3.53
N ASP A 122 10.61 -7.05 2.84
CA ASP A 122 10.61 -7.07 1.37
C ASP A 122 9.21 -7.43 0.84
N PRO A 123 8.49 -6.48 0.19
CA PRO A 123 7.16 -6.74 -0.35
C PRO A 123 7.16 -7.74 -1.51
N ASN A 124 8.29 -7.94 -2.19
CA ASN A 124 8.39 -8.87 -3.31
C ASN A 124 8.22 -10.32 -2.91
N LEU A 125 8.44 -10.66 -1.65
CA LEU A 125 8.21 -12.01 -1.12
C LEU A 125 6.75 -12.46 -1.29
N PHE A 126 5.80 -11.54 -1.37
CA PHE A 126 4.37 -11.84 -1.41
C PHE A 126 3.79 -11.97 -2.81
N VAL A 127 4.44 -11.43 -3.83
CA VAL A 127 3.91 -11.31 -5.21
C VAL A 127 3.40 -12.64 -5.76
N ASN A 128 4.22 -13.69 -5.70
CA ASN A 128 3.87 -15.03 -6.21
C ASN A 128 3.48 -16.04 -5.13
N GLY A 129 3.20 -15.53 -3.91
CA GLY A 129 3.00 -16.32 -2.72
C GLY A 129 4.29 -16.45 -1.92
N ILE A 130 4.22 -16.11 -0.64
CA ILE A 130 5.35 -16.21 0.28
C ILE A 130 5.58 -17.67 0.71
N SER A 131 6.84 -18.07 0.87
CA SER A 131 7.14 -19.39 1.43
C SER A 131 6.71 -19.47 2.90
N ASN A 132 6.34 -20.68 3.36
CA ASN A 132 5.99 -20.90 4.78
C ASN A 132 7.16 -20.54 5.72
N ALA A 133 8.40 -20.72 5.28
CA ALA A 133 9.58 -20.41 6.07
C ALA A 133 9.76 -18.88 6.22
N ASP A 134 9.65 -18.13 5.12
CA ASP A 134 9.77 -16.68 5.13
C ASP A 134 8.60 -16.02 5.89
N TYR A 135 7.39 -16.54 5.71
CA TYR A 135 6.22 -16.03 6.44
C TYR A 135 6.37 -16.22 7.94
N ARG A 136 6.79 -17.41 8.40
CA ARG A 136 7.06 -17.66 9.82
C ARG A 136 8.15 -16.74 10.35
N ARG A 137 9.25 -16.58 9.62
CA ARG A 137 10.34 -15.67 10.00
C ARG A 137 9.82 -14.25 10.26
N LEU A 138 8.94 -13.72 9.39
CA LEU A 138 8.37 -12.39 9.55
C LEU A 138 7.33 -12.31 10.67
N MET A 139 6.54 -13.36 10.89
CA MET A 139 5.49 -13.41 11.91
C MET A 139 6.04 -13.63 13.32
N ASP A 140 7.07 -14.47 13.44
CA ASP A 140 7.68 -14.83 14.73
C ASP A 140 8.73 -13.81 15.18
N ASP A 141 9.08 -12.84 14.32
CA ASP A 141 10.03 -11.79 14.64
C ASP A 141 9.45 -10.85 15.73
N PRO A 142 10.10 -10.78 16.92
CA PRO A 142 9.64 -9.93 18.02
C PRO A 142 9.55 -8.44 17.64
N SER A 143 10.34 -7.99 16.66
CA SER A 143 10.32 -6.62 16.15
C SER A 143 9.12 -6.32 15.23
N ARG A 144 8.34 -7.35 14.85
CA ARG A 144 7.09 -7.26 14.09
C ARG A 144 7.22 -6.41 12.81
N PRO A 145 8.02 -6.85 11.81
CA PRO A 145 8.28 -6.08 10.58
C PRO A 145 7.02 -5.87 9.73
N LEU A 146 6.02 -6.76 9.78
CA LEU A 146 4.76 -6.61 9.05
C LEU A 146 3.80 -5.58 9.67
N PHE A 147 4.08 -5.13 10.90
CA PHE A 147 3.20 -4.20 11.62
C PHE A 147 3.49 -2.75 11.19
N ASN A 148 2.54 -2.14 10.48
CA ASN A 148 2.63 -0.72 10.12
C ASN A 148 2.38 0.17 11.34
N ARG A 149 3.47 0.65 11.96
CA ARG A 149 3.45 1.45 13.18
C ARG A 149 2.86 2.84 12.99
N LEU A 150 2.86 3.36 11.77
CA LEU A 150 2.29 4.67 11.46
C LEU A 150 0.76 4.66 11.49
N VAL A 151 0.16 3.58 11.00
CA VAL A 151 -1.30 3.48 10.81
C VAL A 151 -1.95 2.70 11.94
N LEU A 152 -1.28 1.65 12.44
CA LEU A 152 -1.82 0.73 13.42
C LEU A 152 -1.22 0.93 14.82
N GLY A 153 -0.14 1.72 14.94
CA GLY A 153 0.54 1.96 16.20
C GLY A 153 -0.28 2.88 17.11
N GLY A 154 -0.79 2.31 18.20
CA GLY A 154 -1.43 3.07 19.26
C GLY A 154 -0.42 3.39 20.36
N VAL A 155 0.09 4.62 20.42
CA VAL A 155 0.96 5.11 21.49
C VAL A 155 0.30 6.25 22.24
N ALA A 156 0.56 6.35 23.55
CA ALA A 156 0.06 7.48 24.33
C ALA A 156 0.73 8.78 23.83
N PRO A 157 -0.05 9.79 23.44
CA PRO A 157 0.49 11.01 22.83
C PRO A 157 1.33 11.87 23.80
N GLY A 158 1.20 11.63 25.08
CA GLY A 158 1.90 12.42 26.10
C GLY A 158 1.61 13.92 25.98
N SER A 159 2.65 14.78 26.21
CA SER A 159 2.49 16.25 26.15
C SER A 159 2.29 16.78 24.73
N THR A 160 2.46 15.97 23.69
CA THR A 160 2.30 16.41 22.29
C THR A 160 0.84 16.79 21.94
N ILE A 161 -0.14 16.25 22.70
CA ILE A 161 -1.56 16.59 22.51
C ILE A 161 -1.96 17.93 23.17
N LYS A 162 -1.15 18.50 24.07
CA LYS A 162 -1.54 19.69 24.84
C LYS A 162 -1.91 20.91 23.99
N PRO A 163 -1.20 21.24 22.89
CA PRO A 163 -1.60 22.35 22.02
C PRO A 163 -3.02 22.15 21.45
N MET A 164 -3.38 20.93 21.06
CA MET A 164 -4.72 20.61 20.54
C MET A 164 -5.77 20.74 21.64
N LEU A 165 -5.50 20.27 22.85
CA LEU A 165 -6.39 20.43 24.00
C LEU A 165 -6.57 21.90 24.38
N ALA A 166 -5.50 22.71 24.31
CA ALA A 166 -5.59 24.15 24.57
C ALA A 166 -6.48 24.85 23.53
N LEU A 167 -6.30 24.55 22.25
CA LEU A 167 -7.16 25.06 21.17
C LEU A 167 -8.63 24.66 21.34
N ALA A 168 -8.87 23.40 21.67
CA ALA A 168 -10.21 22.90 21.96
C ALA A 168 -10.83 23.63 23.16
N GLY A 169 -10.06 23.82 24.24
CA GLY A 169 -10.48 24.57 25.42
C GLY A 169 -10.85 26.01 25.13
N LEU A 170 -10.09 26.70 24.27
CA LEU A 170 -10.40 28.05 23.81
C LEU A 170 -11.66 28.07 22.92
N ALA A 171 -11.79 27.14 21.98
CA ALA A 171 -12.94 27.06 21.08
C ALA A 171 -14.25 26.80 21.84
N LEU A 172 -14.20 25.93 22.87
CA LEU A 172 -15.32 25.61 23.73
C LEU A 172 -15.52 26.63 24.88
N ARG A 173 -14.71 27.68 24.93
CA ARG A 173 -14.72 28.72 25.99
C ARG A 173 -14.58 28.14 27.41
N SER A 174 -13.99 26.94 27.55
CA SER A 174 -13.72 26.32 28.85
C SER A 174 -12.43 26.84 29.50
N THR A 175 -11.61 27.57 28.75
CA THR A 175 -10.41 28.28 29.21
C THR A 175 -10.30 29.62 28.49
N ARG A 176 -9.43 30.53 28.99
CA ARG A 176 -9.13 31.81 28.36
C ARG A 176 -7.62 31.89 28.04
N ALA A 177 -7.30 32.52 26.93
CA ALA A 177 -5.93 32.94 26.66
C ALA A 177 -5.66 34.17 27.53
N ASN A 178 -4.65 34.12 28.39
CA ASN A 178 -4.13 35.28 29.12
C ASN A 178 -3.03 35.92 28.30
#